data_4796970abd82d9dcb8341df748dabc91
#
_entry.id   4796970abd82d9dcb8341df748dabc91
#
_cell.length_a   1.000
_cell.length_b   1.000
_cell.length_c   1.000
_cell.angle_alpha   90.00
_cell.angle_beta   90.00
_cell.angle_gamma   90.00
#
_symmetry.space_group_name_H-M   'P 1'
#
loop_
_entity.id
_entity.type
_entity.pdbx_description
1 polymer ?
#
loop_
_entity_poly.entity_id
_entity_poly.type
_entity_poly.pdbx_seq_one_letter_code
_entity_poly.pdbx_strand_id
1 'polypeptide(L)'
;MTDAEKLRRIAELDGEKGPDRKTLDLLSALIKLRIDVKKRIAAQPVSPELRQKLLSEGEPLVRRQDVVVDLRDAVRQWRALEKLFKGQGIAVDTVPDPEQSIREFIKKGESVSDVHHFMLLEVLKPFYEAYAEAYGKQVDNAEWVRPYCFVCGSSPDMAVLTGDGGKRYLYCRLCDTRWWYARLKCPFCNSENAEKLVVMSLENEPAGVIHACTVCNRYLKVFDTRVQNGLFLELEDLCTAHLDGMARAEGFARG
;
A
#
# COMPACT_ATOMS: atom_id res chain seq x y z
N MET A 1 -5.49 11.01 6.49
CA MET A 1 -4.69 12.16 5.98
C MET A 1 -5.16 12.45 4.56
N THR A 2 -5.48 13.69 4.24
CA THR A 2 -5.85 14.13 2.90
C THR A 2 -4.63 14.23 1.99
N ASP A 3 -4.82 14.21 0.68
CA ASP A 3 -3.71 14.35 -0.27
C ASP A 3 -2.99 15.72 -0.13
N ALA A 4 -3.72 16.78 0.23
CA ALA A 4 -3.14 18.09 0.52
C ALA A 4 -2.23 18.05 1.77
N GLU A 5 -2.63 17.34 2.82
CA GLU A 5 -1.80 17.13 4.01
C GLU A 5 -0.56 16.28 3.70
N LYS A 6 -0.68 15.25 2.84
CA LYS A 6 0.45 14.44 2.37
C LYS A 6 1.49 15.32 1.66
N LEU A 7 1.04 16.15 0.71
CA LEU A 7 1.94 17.06 -0.03
C LEU A 7 2.61 18.10 0.86
N ARG A 8 1.88 18.67 1.82
CA ARG A 8 2.45 19.61 2.78
C ARG A 8 3.54 18.94 3.62
N ARG A 9 3.28 17.74 4.15
CA ARG A 9 4.26 17.00 4.95
C ARG A 9 5.54 16.68 4.17
N ILE A 10 5.43 16.31 2.88
CA ILE A 10 6.61 16.12 2.03
C ILE A 10 7.40 17.41 1.86
N ALA A 11 6.72 18.55 1.70
CA ALA A 11 7.36 19.84 1.51
C ALA A 11 8.09 20.35 2.77
N GLU A 12 7.64 19.95 3.96
CA GLU A 12 8.23 20.30 5.25
C GLU A 12 9.53 19.51 5.57
N LEU A 13 9.79 18.41 4.84
CA LEU A 13 11.04 17.64 5.03
C LEU A 13 12.21 18.34 4.33
N ASP A 14 13.27 18.56 5.08
CA ASP A 14 14.51 19.22 4.61
C ASP A 14 15.55 18.28 4.00
N GLY A 15 15.29 16.96 4.04
CA GLY A 15 16.18 15.94 3.46
C GLY A 15 17.39 15.57 4.33
N GLU A 16 17.63 16.23 5.46
CA GLU A 16 18.77 15.89 6.34
C GLU A 16 18.59 14.56 7.10
N LYS A 17 17.34 14.19 7.36
CA LYS A 17 16.98 12.98 8.14
C LYS A 17 15.99 12.06 7.43
N GLY A 18 16.01 12.04 6.09
CA GLY A 18 15.04 11.26 5.32
C GLY A 18 15.50 11.00 3.89
N PRO A 19 14.58 10.68 2.99
CA PRO A 19 14.87 10.51 1.58
C PRO A 19 15.45 11.80 0.98
N ASP A 20 16.30 11.66 -0.04
CA ASP A 20 16.82 12.81 -0.76
C ASP A 20 15.69 13.62 -1.44
N ARG A 21 15.98 14.88 -1.78
CA ARG A 21 15.01 15.78 -2.39
C ARG A 21 14.41 15.21 -3.67
N LYS A 22 15.20 14.50 -4.47
CA LYS A 22 14.76 13.87 -5.72
C LYS A 22 13.67 12.81 -5.46
N THR A 23 13.85 11.97 -4.45
CA THR A 23 12.86 10.97 -4.02
C THR A 23 11.58 11.61 -3.49
N LEU A 24 11.69 12.69 -2.71
CA LEU A 24 10.54 13.45 -2.20
C LEU A 24 9.76 14.14 -3.33
N ASP A 25 10.45 14.70 -4.31
CA ASP A 25 9.82 15.31 -5.49
C ASP A 25 9.11 14.27 -6.36
N LEU A 26 9.69 13.08 -6.50
CA LEU A 26 9.03 11.95 -7.18
C LEU A 26 7.75 11.53 -6.45
N LEU A 27 7.79 11.36 -5.12
CA LEU A 27 6.59 11.02 -4.35
C LEU A 27 5.51 12.11 -4.47
N SER A 28 5.90 13.39 -4.40
CA SER A 28 4.97 14.52 -4.62
C SER A 28 4.32 14.47 -6.00
N ALA A 29 5.10 14.17 -7.04
CA ALA A 29 4.59 14.06 -8.40
C ALA A 29 3.63 12.90 -8.58
N LEU A 30 3.92 11.72 -7.99
CA LEU A 30 3.02 10.56 -7.99
C LEU A 30 1.68 10.90 -7.33
N ILE A 31 1.68 11.57 -6.17
CA ILE A 31 0.45 11.99 -5.48
C ILE A 31 -0.36 12.95 -6.36
N LYS A 32 0.28 13.94 -7.00
CA LYS A 32 -0.39 14.89 -7.89
C LYS A 32 -1.06 14.19 -9.07
N LEU A 33 -0.38 13.21 -9.70
CA LEU A 33 -0.95 12.40 -10.77
C LEU A 33 -2.18 11.61 -10.30
N ARG A 34 -2.14 11.00 -9.11
CA ARG A 34 -3.28 10.29 -8.50
C ARG A 34 -4.47 11.23 -8.26
N ILE A 35 -4.24 12.42 -7.71
CA ILE A 35 -5.29 13.43 -7.48
C ILE A 35 -6.02 13.77 -8.77
N ASP A 36 -5.30 13.97 -9.87
CA ASP A 36 -5.91 14.35 -11.15
C ASP A 36 -6.77 13.22 -11.75
N VAL A 37 -6.40 11.98 -11.56
CA VAL A 37 -7.25 10.83 -11.95
C VAL A 37 -8.48 10.73 -11.05
N LYS A 38 -8.29 10.80 -9.72
CA LYS A 38 -9.37 10.68 -8.72
C LYS A 38 -10.51 11.67 -8.93
N LYS A 39 -10.24 12.87 -9.47
CA LYS A 39 -11.30 13.86 -9.81
C LYS A 39 -12.29 13.37 -10.87
N ARG A 40 -11.93 12.36 -11.66
CA ARG A 40 -12.72 11.86 -12.81
C ARG A 40 -13.32 10.49 -12.61
N ILE A 41 -12.97 9.81 -11.52
CA ILE A 41 -13.44 8.45 -11.23
C ILE A 41 -14.33 8.41 -10.01
N ALA A 42 -15.25 7.44 -10.02
CA ALA A 42 -16.07 7.10 -8.87
C ALA A 42 -16.15 5.56 -8.73
N ALA A 43 -16.25 5.08 -7.49
CA ALA A 43 -16.51 3.68 -7.24
C ALA A 43 -17.87 3.29 -7.83
N GLN A 44 -17.94 2.11 -8.45
CA GLN A 44 -19.21 1.54 -8.85
C GLN A 44 -20.06 1.20 -7.60
N PRO A 45 -21.38 1.38 -7.67
CA PRO A 45 -22.26 1.07 -6.55
C PRO A 45 -22.14 -0.41 -6.14
N VAL A 46 -21.93 -0.63 -4.84
CA VAL A 46 -21.99 -1.96 -4.21
C VAL A 46 -23.10 -1.90 -3.17
N SER A 47 -24.20 -2.66 -3.37
CA SER A 47 -25.33 -2.60 -2.45
C SER A 47 -24.95 -3.09 -1.05
N PRO A 48 -25.65 -2.63 0.02
CA PRO A 48 -25.38 -3.10 1.38
C PRO A 48 -25.46 -4.62 1.51
N GLU A 49 -26.44 -5.25 0.86
CA GLU A 49 -26.66 -6.70 0.88
C GLU A 49 -25.49 -7.45 0.23
N LEU A 50 -25.02 -6.96 -0.93
CA LEU A 50 -23.87 -7.55 -1.62
C LEU A 50 -22.59 -7.39 -0.79
N ARG A 51 -22.37 -6.22 -0.16
CA ARG A 51 -21.22 -6.01 0.72
C ARG A 51 -21.23 -6.98 1.90
N GLN A 52 -22.37 -7.11 2.60
CA GLN A 52 -22.50 -8.02 3.72
C GLN A 52 -22.25 -9.47 3.30
N LYS A 53 -22.78 -9.89 2.14
CA LYS A 53 -22.54 -11.22 1.58
C LYS A 53 -21.04 -11.44 1.32
N LEU A 54 -20.39 -10.55 0.56
CA LEU A 54 -18.97 -10.68 0.22
C LEU A 54 -18.11 -10.79 1.49
N LEU A 55 -18.31 -9.89 2.45
CA LEU A 55 -17.53 -9.87 3.69
C LEU A 55 -17.74 -11.14 4.53
N SER A 56 -18.98 -11.65 4.63
CA SER A 56 -19.28 -12.89 5.35
C SER A 56 -18.64 -14.12 4.70
N GLU A 57 -18.52 -14.13 3.37
CA GLU A 57 -17.85 -15.18 2.60
C GLU A 57 -16.31 -15.03 2.62
N GLY A 58 -15.78 -13.93 3.18
CA GLY A 58 -14.35 -13.61 3.20
C GLY A 58 -13.85 -13.09 1.85
N GLU A 59 -14.74 -12.54 1.02
CA GLU A 59 -14.40 -11.98 -0.28
C GLU A 59 -14.22 -10.46 -0.17
N PRO A 60 -13.24 -9.87 -0.88
CA PRO A 60 -13.06 -8.43 -0.91
C PRO A 60 -14.22 -7.75 -1.65
N LEU A 61 -14.46 -6.46 -1.34
CA LEU A 61 -15.53 -5.67 -1.97
C LEU A 61 -15.35 -5.52 -3.48
N VAL A 62 -14.10 -5.47 -3.95
CA VAL A 62 -13.77 -5.45 -5.38
C VAL A 62 -12.53 -6.30 -5.62
N ARG A 63 -12.66 -7.37 -6.38
CA ARG A 63 -11.51 -8.16 -6.80
C ARG A 63 -10.80 -7.46 -7.95
N ARG A 64 -9.54 -7.82 -8.20
CA ARG A 64 -8.76 -7.19 -9.27
C ARG A 64 -9.45 -7.24 -10.63
N GLN A 65 -10.04 -8.38 -10.98
CA GLN A 65 -10.75 -8.56 -12.25
C GLN A 65 -12.09 -7.83 -12.34
N ASP A 66 -12.65 -7.40 -11.21
CA ASP A 66 -13.98 -6.78 -11.13
C ASP A 66 -13.88 -5.25 -11.02
N VAL A 67 -12.66 -4.71 -10.85
CA VAL A 67 -12.46 -3.27 -10.80
C VAL A 67 -12.78 -2.62 -12.15
N VAL A 68 -13.65 -1.62 -12.12
CA VAL A 68 -13.96 -0.84 -13.32
C VAL A 68 -12.93 0.27 -13.50
N VAL A 69 -12.16 0.16 -14.57
CA VAL A 69 -11.08 1.10 -14.91
C VAL A 69 -11.44 1.79 -16.24
N ASP A 70 -11.48 3.12 -16.22
CA ASP A 70 -11.48 3.88 -17.49
C ASP A 70 -10.08 3.77 -18.09
N LEU A 71 -9.98 3.00 -19.16
CA LEU A 71 -8.70 2.70 -19.80
C LEU A 71 -8.05 3.92 -20.45
N ARG A 72 -8.83 4.92 -20.86
CA ARG A 72 -8.27 6.18 -21.40
C ARG A 72 -7.55 6.96 -20.29
N ASP A 73 -8.15 7.04 -19.11
CA ASP A 73 -7.51 7.66 -17.96
C ASP A 73 -6.32 6.84 -17.47
N ALA A 74 -6.42 5.52 -17.43
CA ALA A 74 -5.33 4.62 -17.05
C ALA A 74 -4.14 4.74 -18.00
N VAL A 75 -4.34 4.73 -19.32
CA VAL A 75 -3.28 4.91 -20.33
C VAL A 75 -2.67 6.32 -20.25
N ARG A 76 -3.49 7.34 -20.03
CA ARG A 76 -2.98 8.70 -19.80
C ARG A 76 -2.05 8.77 -18.59
N GLN A 77 -2.45 8.14 -17.48
CA GLN A 77 -1.64 8.07 -16.27
C GLN A 77 -0.37 7.26 -16.51
N TRP A 78 -0.44 6.13 -17.21
CA TRP A 78 0.73 5.36 -17.60
C TRP A 78 1.77 6.24 -18.32
N ARG A 79 1.35 6.95 -19.36
CA ARG A 79 2.25 7.84 -20.13
C ARG A 79 2.82 8.98 -19.28
N ALA A 80 2.06 9.51 -18.34
CA ALA A 80 2.55 10.51 -17.39
C ALA A 80 3.61 9.94 -16.46
N LEU A 81 3.43 8.70 -15.98
CA LEU A 81 4.43 7.98 -15.16
C LEU A 81 5.69 7.68 -15.97
N GLU A 82 5.58 7.21 -17.20
CA GLU A 82 6.76 6.98 -18.08
C GLU A 82 7.58 8.27 -18.24
N LYS A 83 6.92 9.40 -18.53
CA LYS A 83 7.57 10.71 -18.66
C LYS A 83 8.25 11.12 -17.36
N LEU A 84 7.55 10.95 -16.22
CA LEU A 84 8.08 11.27 -14.90
C LEU A 84 9.33 10.45 -14.58
N PHE A 85 9.29 9.14 -14.78
CA PHE A 85 10.41 8.24 -14.46
C PHE A 85 11.61 8.49 -15.37
N LYS A 86 11.39 8.64 -16.67
CA LYS A 86 12.46 9.02 -17.63
C LYS A 86 13.10 10.34 -17.25
N GLY A 87 12.30 11.34 -16.83
CA GLY A 87 12.80 12.62 -16.35
C GLY A 87 13.63 12.55 -15.06
N GLN A 88 13.43 11.50 -14.27
CA GLN A 88 14.20 11.21 -13.05
C GLN A 88 15.39 10.26 -13.30
N GLY A 89 15.61 9.82 -14.55
CA GLY A 89 16.66 8.87 -14.90
C GLY A 89 16.36 7.43 -14.47
N ILE A 90 15.10 7.11 -14.18
CA ILE A 90 14.66 5.74 -13.86
C ILE A 90 14.39 5.02 -15.17
N ALA A 91 15.05 3.86 -15.35
CA ALA A 91 14.81 3.00 -16.51
C ALA A 91 13.39 2.44 -16.45
N VAL A 92 12.68 2.54 -17.56
CA VAL A 92 11.31 2.04 -17.72
C VAL A 92 11.28 1.07 -18.88
N ASP A 93 10.61 -0.06 -18.67
CA ASP A 93 10.41 -1.04 -19.74
C ASP A 93 9.65 -0.43 -20.91
N THR A 94 10.04 -0.79 -22.12
CA THR A 94 9.29 -0.40 -23.31
C THR A 94 8.03 -1.23 -23.41
N VAL A 95 6.88 -0.59 -23.22
CA VAL A 95 5.57 -1.21 -23.34
C VAL A 95 4.88 -0.66 -24.60
N PRO A 96 4.82 -1.45 -25.69
CA PRO A 96 4.23 -0.99 -26.95
C PRO A 96 2.76 -0.63 -26.83
N ASP A 97 2.01 -1.43 -26.07
CA ASP A 97 0.58 -1.22 -25.82
C ASP A 97 0.29 -1.19 -24.31
N PRO A 98 0.29 0.00 -23.68
CA PRO A 98 -0.03 0.14 -22.26
C PRO A 98 -1.46 -0.31 -21.91
N GLU A 99 -2.42 -0.16 -22.83
CA GLU A 99 -3.80 -0.58 -22.58
C GLU A 99 -3.89 -2.09 -22.43
N GLN A 100 -3.28 -2.82 -23.36
CA GLN A 100 -3.22 -4.28 -23.27
C GLN A 100 -2.50 -4.72 -21.99
N SER A 101 -1.39 -4.10 -21.65
CA SER A 101 -0.63 -4.40 -20.44
C SER A 101 -1.46 -4.22 -19.17
N ILE A 102 -2.21 -3.12 -19.07
CA ILE A 102 -3.12 -2.85 -17.95
C ILE A 102 -4.24 -3.91 -17.89
N ARG A 103 -4.84 -4.26 -19.02
CA ARG A 103 -5.89 -5.29 -19.10
C ARG A 103 -5.37 -6.67 -18.64
N GLU A 104 -4.18 -7.05 -19.09
CA GLU A 104 -3.57 -8.33 -18.73
C GLU A 104 -3.21 -8.37 -17.24
N PHE A 105 -2.69 -7.28 -16.69
CA PHE A 105 -2.44 -7.17 -15.27
C PHE A 105 -3.72 -7.25 -14.43
N ILE A 106 -4.79 -6.57 -14.83
CA ILE A 106 -6.10 -6.69 -14.16
C ILE A 106 -6.57 -8.14 -14.17
N LYS A 107 -6.41 -8.85 -15.29
CA LYS A 107 -6.87 -10.23 -15.46
C LYS A 107 -5.99 -11.25 -14.73
N LYS A 108 -4.66 -11.16 -14.90
CA LYS A 108 -3.70 -12.20 -14.47
C LYS A 108 -2.83 -11.79 -13.28
N GLY A 109 -2.53 -10.49 -13.11
CA GLY A 109 -1.60 -9.97 -12.11
C GLY A 109 -0.13 -10.10 -12.49
N GLU A 110 0.16 -10.39 -13.75
CA GLU A 110 1.51 -10.59 -14.27
C GLU A 110 2.14 -9.25 -14.68
N SER A 111 3.44 -9.12 -14.47
CA SER A 111 4.25 -7.98 -14.90
C SER A 111 5.61 -8.47 -15.38
N VAL A 112 6.27 -7.69 -16.22
CA VAL A 112 7.56 -8.09 -16.86
C VAL A 112 8.77 -7.71 -16.01
N SER A 113 8.63 -6.75 -15.09
CA SER A 113 9.68 -6.31 -14.17
C SER A 113 9.08 -5.66 -12.92
N ASP A 114 9.91 -5.37 -11.92
CA ASP A 114 9.49 -4.68 -10.69
C ASP A 114 9.04 -3.24 -10.99
N VAL A 115 9.72 -2.52 -11.89
CA VAL A 115 9.33 -1.17 -12.30
C VAL A 115 7.99 -1.18 -13.03
N HIS A 116 7.81 -2.13 -13.94
CA HIS A 116 6.55 -2.34 -14.65
C HIS A 116 5.41 -2.66 -13.68
N HIS A 117 5.65 -3.56 -12.73
CA HIS A 117 4.70 -3.89 -11.67
C HIS A 117 4.30 -2.65 -10.85
N PHE A 118 5.29 -1.87 -10.41
CA PHE A 118 5.06 -0.65 -9.67
C PHE A 118 4.20 0.35 -10.46
N MET A 119 4.51 0.56 -11.74
CA MET A 119 3.73 1.45 -12.62
C MET A 119 2.28 0.97 -12.76
N LEU A 120 2.03 -0.33 -12.91
CA LEU A 120 0.68 -0.90 -12.97
C LEU A 120 -0.09 -0.66 -11.67
N LEU A 121 0.54 -0.85 -10.52
CA LEU A 121 -0.07 -0.54 -9.23
C LEU A 121 -0.40 0.95 -9.10
N GLU A 122 0.51 1.84 -9.51
CA GLU A 122 0.29 3.30 -9.47
C GLU A 122 -0.86 3.74 -10.40
N VAL A 123 -0.99 3.11 -11.57
CA VAL A 123 -2.11 3.36 -12.49
C VAL A 123 -3.44 2.91 -11.91
N LEU A 124 -3.47 1.78 -11.21
CA LEU A 124 -4.70 1.22 -10.64
C LEU A 124 -5.08 1.81 -9.28
N LYS A 125 -4.10 2.33 -8.53
CA LYS A 125 -4.31 2.85 -7.18
C LYS A 125 -5.47 3.82 -7.05
N PRO A 126 -5.63 4.86 -7.89
CA PRO A 126 -6.76 5.80 -7.77
C PRO A 126 -8.13 5.13 -7.86
N PHE A 127 -8.26 4.09 -8.69
CA PHE A 127 -9.52 3.36 -8.85
C PHE A 127 -9.87 2.57 -7.59
N TYR A 128 -8.91 1.89 -6.98
CA TYR A 128 -9.13 1.18 -5.71
C TYR A 128 -9.32 2.12 -4.52
N GLU A 129 -8.61 3.26 -4.49
CA GLU A 129 -8.82 4.30 -3.48
C GLU A 129 -10.26 4.83 -3.51
N ALA A 130 -10.87 4.97 -4.71
CA ALA A 130 -12.27 5.39 -4.83
C ALA A 130 -13.23 4.41 -4.12
N TYR A 131 -12.99 3.09 -4.22
CA TYR A 131 -13.78 2.09 -3.47
C TYR A 131 -13.51 2.17 -1.96
N ALA A 132 -12.26 2.37 -1.55
CA ALA A 132 -11.92 2.52 -0.14
C ALA A 132 -12.55 3.77 0.47
N GLU A 133 -12.58 4.88 -0.24
CA GLU A 133 -13.22 6.12 0.19
C GLU A 133 -14.75 5.98 0.29
N ALA A 134 -15.37 5.28 -0.68
CA ALA A 134 -16.81 5.07 -0.71
C ALA A 134 -17.29 4.10 0.37
N TYR A 135 -16.55 3.02 0.62
CA TYR A 135 -17.05 1.88 1.41
C TYR A 135 -16.20 1.52 2.62
N GLY A 136 -14.94 1.95 2.69
CA GLY A 136 -14.01 1.52 3.74
C GLY A 136 -14.48 1.83 5.16
N LYS A 137 -15.18 2.94 5.36
CA LYS A 137 -15.74 3.33 6.68
C LYS A 137 -17.04 2.62 7.04
N GLN A 138 -17.64 1.93 6.09
CA GLN A 138 -18.92 1.21 6.27
C GLN A 138 -18.73 -0.25 6.66
N VAL A 139 -17.48 -0.72 6.72
CA VAL A 139 -17.13 -2.08 7.12
C VAL A 139 -16.70 -2.06 8.59
N ASP A 140 -17.32 -2.90 9.41
CA ASP A 140 -16.85 -3.10 10.77
C ASP A 140 -15.54 -3.90 10.73
N ASN A 141 -14.46 -3.22 11.10
CA ASN A 141 -13.12 -3.82 11.16
C ASN A 141 -13.02 -4.98 12.16
N ALA A 142 -13.95 -5.11 13.12
CA ALA A 142 -13.97 -6.21 14.07
C ALA A 142 -14.45 -7.52 13.45
N GLU A 143 -15.26 -7.45 12.40
CA GLU A 143 -15.78 -8.62 11.67
C GLU A 143 -14.78 -9.15 10.63
N TRP A 144 -13.85 -8.29 10.15
CA TRP A 144 -12.86 -8.71 9.16
C TRP A 144 -11.56 -9.18 9.84
N VAL A 145 -11.46 -10.47 10.11
CA VAL A 145 -10.29 -11.10 10.76
C VAL A 145 -9.35 -11.79 9.74
N ARG A 146 -9.30 -11.28 8.52
CA ARG A 146 -8.52 -11.87 7.43
C ARG A 146 -7.16 -11.15 7.27
N PRO A 147 -6.12 -11.84 6.76
CA PRO A 147 -4.80 -11.24 6.57
C PRO A 147 -4.67 -10.37 5.31
N TYR A 148 -5.71 -10.24 4.51
CA TYR A 148 -5.74 -9.43 3.28
C TYR A 148 -6.80 -8.33 3.36
N CYS A 149 -6.66 -7.33 2.50
CA CYS A 149 -7.50 -6.14 2.48
C CYS A 149 -8.95 -6.47 2.12
N PHE A 150 -9.92 -6.02 2.93
CA PHE A 150 -11.34 -6.24 2.65
C PHE A 150 -11.87 -5.42 1.46
N VAL A 151 -11.16 -4.35 1.04
CA VAL A 151 -11.57 -3.58 -0.13
C VAL A 151 -11.11 -4.27 -1.41
N CYS A 152 -9.81 -4.55 -1.55
CA CYS A 152 -9.21 -4.98 -2.83
C CYS A 152 -8.59 -6.39 -2.82
N GLY A 153 -8.54 -7.06 -1.67
CA GLY A 153 -7.96 -8.40 -1.54
C GLY A 153 -6.42 -8.46 -1.54
N SER A 154 -5.73 -7.32 -1.63
CA SER A 154 -4.26 -7.32 -1.62
C SER A 154 -3.69 -7.70 -0.26
N SER A 155 -2.50 -8.32 -0.26
CA SER A 155 -1.70 -8.53 0.94
C SER A 155 -1.35 -7.20 1.61
N PRO A 156 -1.10 -7.19 2.93
CA PRO A 156 -0.62 -5.98 3.60
C PRO A 156 0.81 -5.66 3.17
N ASP A 157 1.09 -4.36 3.05
CA ASP A 157 2.42 -3.86 2.75
C ASP A 157 3.14 -3.36 4.02
N MET A 158 2.37 -2.79 4.95
CA MET A 158 2.84 -2.27 6.23
C MET A 158 1.78 -2.48 7.32
N ALA A 159 2.09 -2.05 8.55
CA ALA A 159 1.11 -2.00 9.62
C ALA A 159 1.34 -0.77 10.51
N VAL A 160 0.31 -0.44 11.31
CA VAL A 160 0.41 0.55 12.38
C VAL A 160 -0.02 -0.07 13.71
N LEU A 161 0.65 0.35 14.79
CA LEU A 161 0.18 0.13 16.16
C LEU A 161 -0.55 1.39 16.62
N THR A 162 -1.71 1.23 17.23
CA THR A 162 -2.53 2.36 17.67
C THR A 162 -3.30 2.04 18.95
N GLY A 163 -3.71 3.10 19.67
CA GLY A 163 -4.40 2.99 20.94
C GLY A 163 -3.51 2.47 22.08
N ASP A 164 -3.96 2.60 23.31
CA ASP A 164 -3.17 2.30 24.52
C ASP A 164 -2.66 0.85 24.57
N GLY A 165 -3.44 -0.10 24.03
CA GLY A 165 -3.06 -1.51 23.92
C GLY A 165 -2.17 -1.87 22.74
N GLY A 166 -1.79 -0.91 21.88
CA GLY A 166 -0.99 -1.18 20.68
C GLY A 166 -1.67 -2.17 19.72
N LYS A 167 -2.96 -2.00 19.45
CA LYS A 167 -3.69 -2.80 18.46
C LYS A 167 -3.04 -2.63 17.10
N ARG A 168 -2.82 -3.75 16.39
CA ARG A 168 -2.24 -3.73 15.06
C ARG A 168 -3.32 -3.56 14.00
N TYR A 169 -3.12 -2.59 13.12
CA TYR A 169 -3.87 -2.44 11.87
C TYR A 169 -2.93 -2.66 10.70
N LEU A 170 -3.24 -3.63 9.85
CA LEU A 170 -2.56 -3.83 8.58
C LEU A 170 -2.93 -2.70 7.62
N TYR A 171 -2.03 -2.39 6.68
CA TYR A 171 -2.20 -1.33 5.70
C TYR A 171 -2.03 -1.86 4.29
N CYS A 172 -2.92 -1.47 3.40
CA CYS A 172 -2.89 -1.77 1.97
C CYS A 172 -2.34 -0.58 1.19
N ARG A 173 -1.17 -0.74 0.56
CA ARG A 173 -0.59 0.31 -0.30
C ARG A 173 -1.48 0.62 -1.51
N LEU A 174 -2.22 -0.36 -2.06
CA LEU A 174 -3.01 -0.18 -3.28
C LEU A 174 -4.23 0.71 -3.08
N CYS A 175 -4.90 0.66 -1.92
CA CYS A 175 -6.15 1.41 -1.69
C CYS A 175 -6.18 2.23 -0.40
N ASP A 176 -5.05 2.37 0.30
CA ASP A 176 -4.89 3.09 1.57
C ASP A 176 -5.79 2.58 2.72
N THR A 177 -6.44 1.41 2.56
CA THR A 177 -7.27 0.81 3.61
C THR A 177 -6.44 0.30 4.76
N ARG A 178 -6.96 0.47 5.97
CA ARG A 178 -6.42 -0.14 7.19
C ARG A 178 -7.46 -1.05 7.82
N TRP A 179 -7.01 -2.23 8.33
CA TRP A 179 -7.91 -3.18 9.01
C TRP A 179 -7.21 -3.85 10.18
N TRP A 180 -8.00 -4.19 11.18
CA TRP A 180 -7.49 -4.87 12.36
C TRP A 180 -7.01 -6.29 12.03
N TYR A 181 -5.88 -6.68 12.62
CA TYR A 181 -5.39 -8.06 12.56
C TYR A 181 -4.56 -8.39 13.79
N ALA A 182 -4.76 -9.57 14.36
CA ALA A 182 -4.12 -9.99 15.61
C ALA A 182 -2.60 -9.79 15.58
N ARG A 183 -2.06 -9.12 16.63
CA ARG A 183 -0.64 -8.72 16.68
C ARG A 183 0.31 -9.92 16.72
N LEU A 184 -0.08 -11.00 17.44
CA LEU A 184 0.69 -12.23 17.60
C LEU A 184 0.34 -13.28 16.54
N LYS A 185 0.02 -12.83 15.31
CA LYS A 185 -0.26 -13.70 14.17
C LYS A 185 0.41 -13.17 12.93
N CYS A 186 1.09 -14.07 12.19
CA CYS A 186 1.73 -13.68 10.94
C CYS A 186 0.67 -13.41 9.85
N PRO A 187 0.67 -12.24 9.18
CA PRO A 187 -0.31 -11.95 8.14
C PRO A 187 -0.03 -12.66 6.81
N PHE A 188 1.10 -13.36 6.67
CA PHE A 188 1.48 -14.03 5.43
C PHE A 188 1.26 -15.54 5.46
N CYS A 189 1.55 -16.20 6.59
CA CYS A 189 1.40 -17.65 6.72
C CYS A 189 0.41 -18.05 7.83
N ASN A 190 -0.22 -17.10 8.50
CA ASN A 190 -1.16 -17.30 9.61
C ASN A 190 -0.57 -18.01 10.84
N SER A 191 0.76 -18.15 10.95
CA SER A 191 1.38 -18.72 12.14
C SER A 191 1.02 -17.89 13.39
N GLU A 192 0.61 -18.58 14.46
CA GLU A 192 0.29 -18.04 15.78
C GLU A 192 1.39 -18.37 16.81
N ASN A 193 2.47 -19.01 16.36
CA ASN A 193 3.61 -19.31 17.24
C ASN A 193 4.38 -18.02 17.54
N ALA A 194 4.22 -17.48 18.75
CA ALA A 194 4.84 -16.24 19.19
C ALA A 194 6.39 -16.31 19.16
N GLU A 195 6.99 -17.48 19.40
CA GLU A 195 8.45 -17.69 19.35
C GLU A 195 9.03 -17.55 17.93
N LYS A 196 8.17 -17.66 16.92
CA LYS A 196 8.53 -17.51 15.50
C LYS A 196 8.29 -16.10 14.97
N LEU A 197 7.73 -15.22 15.78
CA LEU A 197 7.50 -13.81 15.44
C LEU A 197 8.61 -12.96 16.06
N VAL A 198 9.43 -12.37 15.20
CA VAL A 198 10.60 -11.58 15.60
C VAL A 198 10.29 -10.09 15.39
N VAL A 199 10.68 -9.27 16.34
CA VAL A 199 10.67 -7.80 16.22
C VAL A 199 12.12 -7.33 16.15
N MET A 200 12.45 -6.59 15.09
CA MET A 200 13.75 -5.94 14.92
C MET A 200 13.55 -4.42 14.94
N SER A 201 14.33 -3.73 15.74
CA SER A 201 14.27 -2.28 15.92
C SER A 201 15.66 -1.68 16.04
N LEU A 202 15.76 -0.39 15.76
CA LEU A 202 16.96 0.41 16.05
C LEU A 202 16.68 1.33 17.23
N GLU A 203 17.66 1.53 18.10
CA GLU A 203 17.50 2.33 19.34
C GLU A 203 17.09 3.78 19.05
N ASN A 204 17.54 4.32 17.92
CA ASN A 204 17.28 5.72 17.54
C ASN A 204 16.02 5.90 16.67
N GLU A 205 15.26 4.83 16.40
CA GLU A 205 14.06 4.86 15.54
C GLU A 205 12.87 4.16 16.21
N PRO A 206 12.37 4.69 17.32
CA PRO A 206 11.33 4.01 18.10
C PRO A 206 9.97 3.91 17.40
N ALA A 207 9.72 4.76 16.37
CA ALA A 207 8.44 4.78 15.66
C ALA A 207 8.30 3.69 14.60
N GLY A 208 9.43 3.23 14.01
CA GLY A 208 9.46 2.23 12.94
C GLY A 208 10.20 0.96 13.37
N VAL A 209 9.56 -0.20 13.19
CA VAL A 209 10.16 -1.51 13.49
C VAL A 209 9.81 -2.53 12.40
N ILE A 210 10.58 -3.61 12.35
CA ILE A 210 10.28 -4.78 11.50
C ILE A 210 9.55 -5.83 12.35
N HIS A 211 8.42 -6.33 11.86
CA HIS A 211 7.82 -7.56 12.34
C HIS A 211 8.08 -8.66 11.30
N ALA A 212 8.90 -9.64 11.66
CA ALA A 212 9.29 -10.76 10.81
C ALA A 212 8.73 -12.09 11.34
N CYS A 213 8.60 -13.07 10.46
CA CYS A 213 8.16 -14.42 10.78
C CYS A 213 9.17 -15.43 10.26
N THR A 214 9.78 -16.22 11.16
CA THR A 214 10.76 -17.27 10.82
C THR A 214 10.12 -18.54 10.25
N VAL A 215 8.78 -18.64 10.20
CA VAL A 215 8.08 -19.75 9.52
C VAL A 215 8.05 -19.55 8.01
N CYS A 216 7.75 -18.31 7.56
CA CYS A 216 7.62 -18.01 6.12
C CYS A 216 8.72 -17.09 5.59
N ASN A 217 9.64 -16.64 6.45
CA ASN A 217 10.74 -15.72 6.16
C ASN A 217 10.28 -14.41 5.48
N ARG A 218 9.09 -13.91 5.90
CA ARG A 218 8.56 -12.63 5.44
C ARG A 218 8.49 -11.62 6.57
N TYR A 219 8.60 -10.34 6.21
CA TYR A 219 8.45 -9.22 7.14
C TYR A 219 7.52 -8.16 6.62
N LEU A 220 7.04 -7.31 7.52
CA LEU A 220 6.43 -6.02 7.22
C LEU A 220 6.99 -4.94 8.15
N LYS A 221 7.02 -3.71 7.67
CA LYS A 221 7.32 -2.55 8.52
C LYS A 221 6.09 -2.18 9.34
N VAL A 222 6.31 -1.88 10.60
CA VAL A 222 5.26 -1.52 11.56
C VAL A 222 5.63 -0.18 12.18
N PHE A 223 4.69 0.76 12.14
CA PHE A 223 4.86 2.11 12.68
C PHE A 223 3.96 2.32 13.90
N ASP A 224 4.49 2.93 14.95
CA ASP A 224 3.75 3.14 16.20
C ASP A 224 3.19 4.57 16.27
N THR A 225 1.88 4.71 16.11
CA THR A 225 1.21 6.01 16.19
C THR A 225 1.17 6.60 17.60
N ARG A 226 1.53 5.84 18.62
CA ARG A 226 1.67 6.32 20.01
C ARG A 226 2.98 7.08 20.20
N VAL A 227 3.98 6.78 19.38
CA VAL A 227 5.28 7.46 19.36
C VAL A 227 5.28 8.64 18.41
N GLN A 228 4.69 8.46 17.22
CA GLN A 228 4.63 9.48 16.17
C GLN A 228 3.23 9.58 15.58
N ASN A 229 2.57 10.71 15.80
CA ASN A 229 1.24 10.99 15.27
C ASN A 229 1.26 11.43 13.80
N GLY A 230 0.12 11.27 13.11
CA GLY A 230 -0.08 11.79 11.77
C GLY A 230 0.80 11.10 10.71
N LEU A 231 1.01 9.79 10.81
CA LEU A 231 1.87 9.04 9.89
C LEU A 231 1.30 9.03 8.47
N PHE A 232 2.15 9.39 7.50
CA PHE A 232 1.96 9.15 6.08
C PHE A 232 2.81 7.94 5.67
N LEU A 233 2.20 6.76 5.62
CA LEU A 233 2.94 5.50 5.55
C LEU A 233 3.83 5.34 4.31
N GLU A 234 3.43 5.85 3.14
CA GLU A 234 4.30 5.81 1.95
C GLU A 234 5.58 6.65 2.15
N LEU A 235 5.50 7.76 2.87
CA LEU A 235 6.64 8.58 3.22
C LEU A 235 7.50 7.92 4.31
N GLU A 236 6.86 7.39 5.37
CA GLU A 236 7.56 6.68 6.44
C GLU A 236 8.31 5.44 5.88
N ASP A 237 7.71 4.77 4.89
CA ASP A 237 8.35 3.65 4.20
C ASP A 237 9.65 4.07 3.51
N LEU A 238 9.66 5.22 2.83
CA LEU A 238 10.85 5.78 2.19
C LEU A 238 11.88 6.24 3.22
N CYS A 239 11.46 6.92 4.29
CA CYS A 239 12.33 7.37 5.37
C CYS A 239 13.05 6.23 6.10
N THR A 240 12.45 5.05 6.10
CA THR A 240 12.96 3.85 6.80
C THR A 240 13.43 2.75 5.83
N ALA A 241 13.91 3.10 4.63
CA ALA A 241 14.38 2.13 3.63
C ALA A 241 15.56 1.26 4.15
N HIS A 242 16.38 1.77 5.07
CA HIS A 242 17.46 1.03 5.72
C HIS A 242 16.95 -0.15 6.58
N LEU A 243 15.73 -0.08 7.15
CA LEU A 243 15.11 -1.21 7.84
C LEU A 243 14.85 -2.39 6.88
N ASP A 244 14.54 -2.12 5.61
CA ASP A 244 14.41 -3.18 4.59
C ASP A 244 15.77 -3.84 4.31
N GLY A 245 16.85 -3.05 4.34
CA GLY A 245 18.23 -3.57 4.25
C GLY A 245 18.58 -4.50 5.41
N MET A 246 18.24 -4.09 6.63
CA MET A 246 18.44 -4.88 7.84
C MET A 246 17.67 -6.22 7.79
N ALA A 247 16.38 -6.16 7.42
CA ALA A 247 15.56 -7.37 7.33
C ALA A 247 16.07 -8.35 6.27
N ARG A 248 16.51 -7.84 5.12
CA ARG A 248 17.10 -8.66 4.04
C ARG A 248 18.44 -9.29 4.44
N ALA A 249 19.27 -8.57 5.19
CA ALA A 249 20.54 -9.11 5.71
C ALA A 249 20.31 -10.30 6.66
N GLU A 250 19.19 -10.31 7.39
CA GLU A 250 18.75 -11.41 8.26
C GLU A 250 17.97 -12.52 7.50
N GLY A 251 17.88 -12.45 6.16
CA GLY A 251 17.26 -13.49 5.33
C GLY A 251 15.74 -13.37 5.19
N PHE A 252 15.15 -12.22 5.53
CA PHE A 252 13.70 -12.00 5.37
C PHE A 252 13.39 -11.27 4.07
N ALA A 253 12.32 -11.70 3.38
CA ALA A 253 11.76 -11.01 2.24
C ALA A 253 10.56 -10.13 2.66
N ARG A 254 10.36 -9.00 1.98
CA ARG A 254 9.15 -8.21 2.17
C ARG A 254 7.92 -8.99 1.73
N GLY A 255 6.82 -8.91 2.50
CA GLY A 255 5.61 -9.66 2.24
C GLY A 255 4.66 -9.01 1.27
#